data_1c1daf33716f962e457e7d28d4179ded
#
_entry.id   1c1daf33716f962e457e7d28d4179ded
#
_cell.length_a   1.000
_cell.length_b   1.000
_cell.length_c   1.000
_cell.angle_alpha   90.00
_cell.angle_beta   90.00
_cell.angle_gamma   90.00
#
_symmetry.space_group_name_H-M   'P 1'
#
loop_
_entity.id
_entity.type
_entity.pdbx_description
1 polymer ?
#
loop_
_entity_poly.entity_id
_entity_poly.type
_entity_poly.pdbx_seq_one_letter_code
_entity_poly.pdbx_strand_id
1 'polypeptide(L)'
;MTTDEFLSYIKSRGAHLADAVSPNQIALTNTALQQRRRAMLPQYMTELYTKTGGIILGNGYIFGPKEIPQGLRFPVPTITKINEDVSNIPQTIGKTIFGRNDLFWFAFDVFGVCYMLDNLTLAPLRKYDDPHRALIDCLIAGKI
;
A
#
# COMPACT_ATOMS: atom_id res chain seq x y z
N MET A 1 10.24 -11.67 -8.83
CA MET A 1 9.84 -10.49 -9.64
C MET A 1 10.53 -9.25 -9.10
N THR A 2 11.07 -8.42 -9.97
CA THR A 2 11.66 -7.13 -9.58
C THR A 2 10.60 -6.04 -9.53
N THR A 3 10.93 -4.89 -8.93
CA THR A 3 10.04 -3.73 -8.94
C THR A 3 9.73 -3.27 -10.36
N ASP A 4 10.71 -3.25 -11.24
CA ASP A 4 10.51 -2.85 -12.64
C ASP A 4 9.59 -3.83 -13.40
N GLU A 5 9.77 -5.12 -13.18
CA GLU A 5 8.88 -6.14 -13.77
C GLU A 5 7.44 -5.98 -13.28
N PHE A 6 7.27 -5.74 -11.98
CA PHE A 6 5.96 -5.48 -11.38
C PHE A 6 5.31 -4.25 -12.00
N LEU A 7 6.04 -3.13 -12.07
CA LEU A 7 5.51 -1.88 -12.63
C LEU A 7 5.14 -2.03 -14.10
N SER A 8 5.96 -2.72 -14.89
CA SER A 8 5.66 -3.00 -16.30
C SER A 8 4.39 -3.83 -16.43
N TYR A 9 4.24 -4.84 -15.59
CA TYR A 9 3.06 -5.71 -15.63
C TYR A 9 1.78 -4.94 -15.33
N ILE A 10 1.72 -4.19 -14.21
CA ILE A 10 0.49 -3.48 -13.84
C ILE A 10 0.20 -2.32 -14.79
N LYS A 11 1.22 -1.68 -15.33
CA LYS A 11 1.06 -0.63 -16.33
C LYS A 11 0.42 -1.19 -17.61
N SER A 12 0.82 -2.39 -18.02
CA SER A 12 0.20 -3.09 -19.15
C SER A 12 -1.28 -3.42 -18.90
N ARG A 13 -1.69 -3.48 -17.63
CA ARG A 13 -3.08 -3.72 -17.23
C ARG A 13 -3.89 -2.43 -17.09
N GLY A 14 -3.30 -1.28 -17.39
CA GLY A 14 -3.98 0.01 -17.36
C GLY A 14 -3.86 0.77 -16.04
N ALA A 15 -2.92 0.41 -15.18
CA ALA A 15 -2.70 1.09 -13.91
C ALA A 15 -2.26 2.54 -14.11
N HIS A 16 -2.77 3.45 -13.28
CA HIS A 16 -2.26 4.80 -13.15
C HIS A 16 -1.17 4.82 -12.09
N LEU A 17 0.01 5.32 -12.46
CA LEU A 17 1.15 5.47 -11.56
C LEU A 17 1.31 6.94 -11.20
N ALA A 18 1.27 7.24 -9.89
CA ALA A 18 1.56 8.58 -9.40
C ALA A 18 3.05 8.90 -9.53
N ASP A 19 3.39 10.20 -9.45
CA ASP A 19 4.79 10.64 -9.54
C ASP A 19 5.66 10.01 -8.45
N ALA A 20 6.93 9.79 -8.76
CA ALA A 20 7.93 9.29 -7.82
C ALA A 20 8.07 10.23 -6.62
N VAL A 21 8.47 9.66 -5.49
CA VAL A 21 8.60 10.37 -4.22
C VAL A 21 10.08 10.55 -3.89
N SER A 22 10.44 11.71 -3.33
CA SER A 22 11.82 12.00 -2.95
C SER A 22 12.25 11.14 -1.75
N PRO A 23 13.55 10.87 -1.58
CA PRO A 23 14.05 10.18 -0.39
C PRO A 23 13.67 10.86 0.92
N ASN A 24 13.61 12.18 0.94
CA ASN A 24 13.21 12.95 2.12
C ASN A 24 11.75 12.68 2.49
N GLN A 25 10.87 12.62 1.51
CA GLN A 25 9.46 12.31 1.72
C GLN A 25 9.27 10.88 2.26
N ILE A 26 10.05 9.93 1.76
CA ILE A 26 10.05 8.54 2.23
C ILE A 26 10.49 8.50 3.71
N ALA A 27 11.55 9.22 4.06
CA ALA A 27 12.05 9.30 5.43
C ALA A 27 11.00 9.90 6.38
N LEU A 28 10.31 10.95 5.96
CA LEU A 28 9.22 11.57 6.75
C LEU A 28 8.07 10.59 6.96
N THR A 29 7.72 9.81 5.96
CA THR A 29 6.69 8.78 6.06
C THR A 29 7.08 7.71 7.07
N ASN A 30 8.33 7.23 7.03
CA ASN A 30 8.83 6.26 8.00
C ASN A 30 8.77 6.82 9.43
N THR A 31 9.17 8.07 9.63
CA THR A 31 9.08 8.72 10.94
C THR A 31 7.63 8.77 11.43
N ALA A 32 6.69 9.13 10.57
CA ALA A 32 5.28 9.19 10.91
C ALA A 32 4.72 7.82 11.30
N LEU A 33 5.07 6.76 10.57
CA LEU A 33 4.65 5.40 10.87
C LEU A 33 5.23 4.92 12.20
N GLN A 34 6.51 5.19 12.45
CA GLN A 34 7.19 4.84 13.69
C GLN A 34 6.57 5.51 14.90
N GLN A 35 6.23 6.80 14.79
CA GLN A 35 5.55 7.55 15.86
C GLN A 35 4.19 6.96 16.23
N ARG A 36 3.55 6.28 15.28
CA ARG A 36 2.25 5.61 15.48
C ARG A 36 2.39 4.14 15.83
N ARG A 37 3.61 3.68 16.12
CA ARG A 37 3.92 2.29 16.43
C ARG A 37 3.51 1.32 15.30
N ARG A 38 3.61 1.78 14.06
CA ARG A 38 3.37 0.98 12.87
C ARG A 38 4.69 0.44 12.32
N ALA A 39 4.60 -0.63 11.53
CA ALA A 39 5.75 -1.14 10.81
C ALA A 39 6.29 -0.09 9.84
N MET A 40 7.60 0.09 9.80
CA MET A 40 8.26 0.97 8.84
C MET A 40 8.22 0.36 7.45
N LEU A 41 8.39 1.18 6.42
CA LEU A 41 8.39 0.74 5.04
C LEU A 41 9.50 -0.27 4.79
N PRO A 42 9.18 -1.50 4.33
CA PRO A 42 10.21 -2.46 3.93
C PRO A 42 10.88 -2.00 2.63
N GLN A 43 12.02 -2.62 2.30
CA GLN A 43 12.83 -2.22 1.16
C GLN A 43 12.04 -2.23 -0.15
N TYR A 44 11.19 -3.24 -0.39
CA TYR A 44 10.41 -3.29 -1.62
C TYR A 44 9.42 -2.12 -1.75
N MET A 45 8.92 -1.56 -0.63
CA MET A 45 8.07 -0.38 -0.66
C MET A 45 8.87 0.90 -0.89
N THR A 46 10.04 1.04 -0.28
CA THR A 46 10.90 2.19 -0.53
C THR A 46 11.40 2.20 -1.98
N GLU A 47 11.75 1.05 -2.53
CA GLU A 47 12.09 0.92 -3.96
C GLU A 47 10.92 1.33 -4.85
N LEU A 48 9.72 0.88 -4.53
CA LEU A 48 8.51 1.24 -5.27
C LEU A 48 8.31 2.76 -5.28
N TYR A 49 8.39 3.39 -4.12
CA TYR A 49 8.17 4.83 -3.98
C TYR A 49 9.22 5.68 -4.70
N THR A 50 10.43 5.18 -4.91
CA THR A 50 11.41 5.88 -5.74
C THR A 50 11.02 5.94 -7.20
N LYS A 51 10.07 5.10 -7.62
CA LYS A 51 9.58 5.02 -9.01
C LYS A 51 8.16 5.52 -9.16
N THR A 52 7.32 5.34 -8.15
CA THR A 52 5.94 5.84 -8.12
C THR A 52 5.48 6.04 -6.69
N GLY A 53 4.80 7.15 -6.45
CA GLY A 53 4.26 7.48 -5.12
C GLY A 53 2.92 6.84 -4.82
N GLY A 54 2.48 5.89 -5.61
CA GLY A 54 1.23 5.17 -5.41
C GLY A 54 0.62 4.72 -6.72
N ILE A 55 -0.36 3.83 -6.65
CA ILE A 55 -0.91 3.17 -7.83
C ILE A 55 -2.42 3.07 -7.70
N ILE A 56 -3.12 3.32 -8.81
CA ILE A 56 -4.57 3.12 -8.92
C ILE A 56 -4.83 2.20 -10.10
N LEU A 57 -5.56 1.11 -9.87
CA LEU A 57 -6.03 0.23 -10.94
C LEU A 57 -7.46 -0.21 -10.61
N GLY A 58 -8.44 0.32 -11.36
CA GLY A 58 -9.84 0.10 -11.03
C GLY A 58 -10.15 0.62 -9.63
N ASN A 59 -10.67 -0.26 -8.77
CA ASN A 59 -10.94 0.03 -7.36
C ASN A 59 -9.82 -0.43 -6.41
N GLY A 60 -8.67 -0.82 -6.97
CA GLY A 60 -7.49 -1.20 -6.21
C GLY A 60 -6.54 -0.02 -6.05
N TYR A 61 -6.01 0.17 -4.84
CA TYR A 61 -5.12 1.28 -4.51
C TYR A 61 -3.90 0.78 -3.75
N ILE A 62 -2.72 1.28 -4.14
CA ILE A 62 -1.52 1.22 -3.31
C ILE A 62 -1.30 2.64 -2.81
N PHE A 63 -1.39 2.83 -1.50
CA PHE A 63 -1.23 4.13 -0.86
C PHE A 63 0.22 4.58 -0.88
N GLY A 64 0.43 5.88 -1.01
CA GLY A 64 1.76 6.46 -1.01
C GLY A 64 1.93 7.52 0.07
N PRO A 65 3.12 8.16 0.12
CA PRO A 65 3.40 9.26 1.03
C PRO A 65 2.57 10.52 0.77
N LYS A 66 2.05 10.68 -0.45
CA LYS A 66 1.21 11.83 -0.84
C LYS A 66 -0.16 11.36 -1.30
N GLU A 67 -1.16 12.23 -1.19
CA GLU A 67 -2.47 12.00 -1.78
C GLU A 67 -2.36 11.88 -3.30
N ILE A 68 -3.21 11.04 -3.89
CA ILE A 68 -3.28 10.86 -5.34
C ILE A 68 -4.61 11.46 -5.82
N PRO A 69 -4.58 12.52 -6.65
CA PRO A 69 -5.81 13.11 -7.19
C PRO A 69 -6.57 12.15 -8.09
N GLN A 70 -7.90 12.18 -8.02
CA GLN A 70 -8.79 11.35 -8.83
C GLN A 70 -9.84 12.19 -9.59
N GLY A 71 -9.46 13.36 -10.08
CA GLY A 71 -10.39 14.24 -10.75
C GLY A 71 -11.47 14.79 -9.79
N LEU A 72 -12.74 14.48 -10.06
CA LEU A 72 -13.87 14.94 -9.24
C LEU A 72 -14.12 14.08 -8.00
N ARG A 73 -13.46 12.94 -7.88
CA ARG A 73 -13.54 12.08 -6.71
C ARG A 73 -12.65 12.61 -5.58
N PHE A 74 -12.91 12.15 -4.35
CA PHE A 74 -11.99 12.37 -3.26
C PHE A 74 -10.62 11.80 -3.62
N PRO A 75 -9.52 12.50 -3.27
CA PRO A 75 -8.19 11.95 -3.53
C PRO A 75 -7.95 10.68 -2.74
N VAL A 76 -7.06 9.82 -3.24
CA VAL A 76 -6.61 8.64 -2.48
C VAL A 76 -5.80 9.15 -1.29
N PRO A 77 -6.16 8.78 -0.06
CA PRO A 77 -5.43 9.26 1.13
C PRO A 77 -4.02 8.72 1.20
N THR A 78 -3.18 9.36 2.00
CA THR A 78 -1.80 8.92 2.22
C THR A 78 -1.77 7.64 3.06
N ILE A 79 -0.67 6.88 2.96
CA ILE A 79 -0.45 5.70 3.79
C ILE A 79 -0.48 6.07 5.29
N THR A 80 0.05 7.23 5.65
CA THR A 80 0.02 7.71 7.04
C THR A 80 -1.41 7.95 7.52
N LYS A 81 -2.23 8.61 6.71
CA LYS A 81 -3.64 8.91 7.07
C LYS A 81 -4.46 7.63 7.26
N ILE A 82 -4.31 6.66 6.36
CA ILE A 82 -5.01 5.38 6.47
C ILE A 82 -4.65 4.67 7.79
N ASN A 83 -3.37 4.67 8.15
CA ASN A 83 -2.92 4.02 9.38
C ASN A 83 -3.29 4.78 10.65
N GLU A 84 -3.51 6.08 10.57
CA GLU A 84 -4.14 6.84 11.65
C GLU A 84 -5.60 6.41 11.86
N ASP A 85 -6.35 6.28 10.78
CA ASP A 85 -7.77 5.96 10.85
C ASP A 85 -8.05 4.59 11.46
N VAL A 86 -7.12 3.64 11.34
CA VAL A 86 -7.25 2.28 11.90
C VAL A 86 -6.48 2.08 13.20
N SER A 87 -5.95 3.15 13.80
CA SER A 87 -5.07 3.07 14.97
C SER A 87 -5.71 2.38 16.18
N ASN A 88 -7.03 2.41 16.29
CA ASN A 88 -7.78 1.81 17.40
C ASN A 88 -8.21 0.36 17.15
N ILE A 89 -7.83 -0.23 16.02
CA ILE A 89 -8.24 -1.60 15.66
C ILE A 89 -7.13 -2.57 16.07
N PRO A 90 -7.36 -3.45 17.07
CA PRO A 90 -6.31 -4.33 17.62
C PRO A 90 -5.63 -5.22 16.59
N GLN A 91 -6.36 -5.71 15.58
CA GLN A 91 -5.83 -6.59 14.54
C GLN A 91 -4.74 -5.93 13.70
N THR A 92 -4.65 -4.60 13.70
CA THR A 92 -3.65 -3.86 12.92
C THR A 92 -2.37 -3.57 13.70
N ILE A 93 -2.28 -3.93 14.98
CA ILE A 93 -1.10 -3.68 15.80
C ILE A 93 0.12 -4.36 15.16
N GLY A 94 1.21 -3.60 15.01
CA GLY A 94 2.45 -4.10 14.40
C GLY A 94 2.39 -4.26 12.90
N LYS A 95 1.29 -3.85 12.26
CA LYS A 95 1.12 -3.89 10.81
C LYS A 95 0.89 -2.48 10.26
N THR A 96 1.27 -2.27 8.99
CA THR A 96 1.01 -1.04 8.26
C THR A 96 0.18 -1.38 7.03
N ILE A 97 -1.00 -0.80 6.92
CA ILE A 97 -1.84 -0.98 5.75
C ILE A 97 -1.23 -0.20 4.59
N PHE A 98 -0.99 -0.87 3.46
CA PHE A 98 -0.37 -0.25 2.28
C PHE A 98 -1.30 -0.17 1.08
N GLY A 99 -2.43 -0.87 1.09
CA GLY A 99 -3.34 -0.87 -0.04
C GLY A 99 -4.69 -1.47 0.30
N ARG A 100 -5.62 -1.31 -0.64
CA ARG A 100 -6.97 -1.89 -0.53
C ARG A 100 -7.60 -2.05 -1.89
N ASN A 101 -8.63 -2.89 -1.94
CA ASN A 101 -9.61 -2.94 -3.02
C ASN A 101 -11.01 -3.04 -2.41
N ASP A 102 -12.04 -3.33 -3.22
CA ASP A 102 -13.41 -3.44 -2.72
C ASP A 102 -13.63 -4.60 -1.75
N LEU A 103 -12.77 -5.61 -1.79
CA LEU A 103 -12.94 -6.85 -1.05
C LEU A 103 -12.04 -6.96 0.18
N PHE A 104 -10.82 -6.41 0.10
CA PHE A 104 -9.78 -6.65 1.11
C PHE A 104 -8.91 -5.43 1.34
N TRP A 105 -8.30 -5.40 2.54
CA TRP A 105 -7.17 -4.52 2.85
C TRP A 105 -5.89 -5.33 2.79
N PHE A 106 -4.75 -4.66 2.58
CA PHE A 106 -3.44 -5.29 2.50
C PHE A 106 -2.46 -4.55 3.40
N ALA A 107 -1.66 -5.32 4.13
CA ALA A 107 -0.72 -4.77 5.12
C ALA A 107 0.60 -5.53 5.10
N PHE A 108 1.65 -4.90 5.60
CA PHE A 108 2.91 -5.58 5.93
C PHE A 108 3.20 -5.46 7.42
N ASP A 109 3.93 -6.43 7.96
CA ASP A 109 4.37 -6.42 9.35
C ASP A 109 5.80 -5.86 9.48
N VAL A 110 6.36 -5.90 10.70
CA VAL A 110 7.70 -5.37 10.98
C VAL A 110 8.82 -6.12 10.26
N PHE A 111 8.56 -7.32 9.77
CA PHE A 111 9.50 -8.11 8.98
C PHE A 111 9.29 -7.93 7.47
N GLY A 112 8.35 -7.09 7.07
CA GLY A 112 8.01 -6.87 5.68
C GLY A 112 7.13 -7.95 5.06
N VAL A 113 6.59 -8.87 5.86
CA VAL A 113 5.69 -9.92 5.39
C VAL A 113 4.31 -9.32 5.11
N CYS A 114 3.76 -9.65 3.95
CA CYS A 114 2.45 -9.11 3.52
C CYS A 114 1.30 -10.03 3.90
N TYR A 115 0.17 -9.40 4.21
CA TYR A 115 -1.08 -10.06 4.56
C TYR A 115 -2.25 -9.43 3.82
N MET A 116 -3.20 -10.27 3.43
CA MET A 116 -4.54 -9.84 3.00
C MET A 116 -5.43 -9.86 4.25
N LEU A 117 -6.16 -8.77 4.47
CA LEU A 117 -7.00 -8.60 5.67
C LEU A 117 -8.47 -8.54 5.29
N ASP A 118 -9.31 -9.03 6.19
CA ASP A 118 -10.76 -8.93 6.04
C ASP A 118 -11.20 -7.47 5.96
N ASN A 119 -12.14 -7.17 5.07
CA ASN A 119 -12.62 -5.82 4.84
C ASN A 119 -13.34 -5.20 6.05
N LEU A 120 -13.97 -6.00 6.88
CA LEU A 120 -14.75 -5.54 8.04
C LEU A 120 -13.96 -5.61 9.34
N THR A 121 -13.30 -6.73 9.61
CA THR A 121 -12.64 -6.99 10.88
C THR A 121 -11.16 -6.68 10.88
N LEU A 122 -10.55 -6.55 9.69
CA LEU A 122 -9.10 -6.43 9.46
C LEU A 122 -8.29 -7.62 10.00
N ALA A 123 -8.96 -8.75 10.24
CA ALA A 123 -8.28 -9.99 10.61
C ALA A 123 -7.50 -10.55 9.41
N PRO A 124 -6.30 -11.12 9.64
CA PRO A 124 -5.51 -11.70 8.54
C PRO A 124 -6.21 -12.91 7.94
N LEU A 125 -6.37 -12.91 6.61
CA LEU A 125 -6.97 -13.99 5.85
C LEU A 125 -5.95 -14.79 5.06
N ARG A 126 -4.87 -14.16 4.63
CA ARG A 126 -3.82 -14.78 3.83
C ARG A 126 -2.49 -14.14 4.11
N LYS A 127 -1.44 -14.96 4.21
CA LYS A 127 -0.05 -14.53 4.30
C LYS A 127 0.63 -14.78 2.96
N TYR A 128 1.45 -13.84 2.50
CA TYR A 128 2.15 -13.95 1.22
C TYR A 128 3.62 -14.25 1.42
N ASP A 129 4.14 -15.19 0.61
CA ASP A 129 5.57 -15.47 0.55
C ASP A 129 6.33 -14.46 -0.31
N ASP A 130 5.63 -13.86 -1.29
CA ASP A 130 6.20 -12.87 -2.20
C ASP A 130 5.43 -11.55 -2.07
N PRO A 131 6.08 -10.44 -1.67
CA PRO A 131 5.42 -9.15 -1.53
C PRO A 131 4.83 -8.62 -2.85
N HIS A 132 5.46 -8.89 -3.98
CA HIS A 132 4.92 -8.46 -5.28
C HIS A 132 3.61 -9.16 -5.61
N ARG A 133 3.43 -10.39 -5.14
CA ARG A 133 2.15 -11.09 -5.31
C ARG A 133 1.03 -10.40 -4.53
N ALA A 134 1.34 -9.93 -3.32
CA ALA A 134 0.37 -9.16 -2.53
C ALA A 134 -0.02 -7.85 -3.22
N LEU A 135 0.97 -7.14 -3.78
CA LEU A 135 0.72 -5.91 -4.53
C LEU A 135 -0.17 -6.18 -5.76
N ILE A 136 0.10 -7.25 -6.49
CA ILE A 136 -0.69 -7.66 -7.66
C ILE A 136 -2.12 -8.00 -7.24
N ASP A 137 -2.30 -8.83 -6.22
CA ASP A 137 -3.63 -9.23 -5.76
C ASP A 137 -4.45 -8.01 -5.31
N CYS A 138 -3.82 -7.05 -4.65
CA CYS A 138 -4.45 -5.81 -4.24
C CYS A 138 -5.02 -5.04 -5.45
N LEU A 139 -4.23 -4.91 -6.51
CA LEU A 139 -4.58 -4.11 -7.68
C LEU A 139 -5.48 -4.85 -8.67
N ILE A 140 -5.18 -6.11 -8.96
CA ILE A 140 -5.91 -6.87 -9.98
C ILE A 140 -7.28 -7.31 -9.48
N ALA A 141 -7.39 -7.72 -8.21
CA ALA A 141 -8.69 -8.09 -7.64
C ALA A 141 -9.67 -6.91 -7.63
N GLY A 142 -9.17 -5.69 -7.49
CA GLY A 142 -10.01 -4.49 -7.56
C GLY A 142 -10.59 -4.21 -8.94
N LYS A 143 -10.11 -4.91 -9.98
CA LYS A 143 -10.54 -4.72 -11.36
C LYS A 143 -11.52 -5.80 -11.84
N ILE A 144 -11.57 -6.91 -11.17
CA ILE A 144 -12.41 -8.06 -11.57
C ILE A 144 -13.88 -7.83 -11.26
#